data_8e6956803bc2430589f2867b598b6557
#
_entry.id   8e6956803bc2430589f2867b598b6557
#
_cell.length_a   1.000
_cell.length_b   1.000
_cell.length_c   1.000
_cell.angle_alpha   90.00
_cell.angle_beta   90.00
_cell.angle_gamma   90.00
#
_symmetry.space_group_name_H-M   'P 1'
#
loop_
_entity.id
_entity.type
_entity.pdbx_description
1 polymer ?
#
loop_
_entity_poly.entity_id
_entity_poly.type
_entity_poly.pdbx_seq_one_letter_code
_entity_poly.pdbx_strand_id
1 'polypeptide(L)'
;LASSKLIRNLLIGIIGGAIAGTLLGPHAEPLGDVGTLFIRFLKALATPLLFFGIVDTFCKTDLSARDGARLFGISTLNALVALGISFFLTRALPLDSWIHFDQIRSLVPEHLEKITRPEFSFHQALEGFVPGNLIDPFQQNGIIAVVLLAILFGAAIRSRKKSASFPPQFPIDQWVSEMFAIVSKILGWFVHFVPLAVFCVIAKAVGSGGFAWLQTLFVFVLIVFAGMFIQVAGYYSLLLKIAGFKPTVFFRQASEALLTAMST
;
A
#
# COMPACT_ATOMS: atom_id res chain seq x y z
N LEU A 1 -9.53 -15.08 14.55
CA LEU A 1 -10.82 -14.60 15.09
C LEU A 1 -11.00 -13.08 14.97
N ALA A 2 -9.96 -12.26 15.19
CA ALA A 2 -10.05 -10.78 15.03
C ALA A 2 -10.22 -10.38 13.56
N SER A 3 -9.54 -11.05 12.65
CA SER A 3 -9.57 -10.81 11.21
C SER A 3 -10.95 -11.05 10.59
N SER A 4 -11.64 -12.15 10.95
CA SER A 4 -12.99 -12.43 10.42
C SER A 4 -14.03 -11.39 10.85
N LYS A 5 -13.88 -10.80 12.05
CA LYS A 5 -14.74 -9.71 12.52
C LYS A 5 -14.49 -8.42 11.73
N LEU A 6 -13.24 -8.11 11.44
CA LEU A 6 -12.88 -6.92 10.65
C LEU A 6 -13.44 -7.02 9.21
N ILE A 7 -13.24 -8.15 8.53
CA ILE A 7 -13.78 -8.39 7.19
C ILE A 7 -15.31 -8.26 7.18
N ARG A 8 -15.99 -8.88 8.14
CA ARG A 8 -17.45 -8.75 8.27
C ARG A 8 -17.89 -7.30 8.46
N ASN A 9 -17.21 -6.57 9.34
CA ASN A 9 -17.54 -5.16 9.60
C ASN A 9 -17.25 -4.27 8.39
N LEU A 10 -16.19 -4.57 7.60
CA LEU A 10 -15.91 -3.91 6.33
C LEU A 10 -17.02 -4.15 5.31
N LEU A 11 -17.49 -5.39 5.16
CA LEU A 11 -18.61 -5.70 4.26
C LEU A 11 -19.90 -4.98 4.70
N ILE A 12 -20.17 -4.93 6.00
CA ILE A 12 -21.30 -4.16 6.55
C ILE A 12 -21.12 -2.67 6.25
N GLY A 13 -19.90 -2.14 6.39
CA GLY A 13 -19.58 -0.75 6.06
C GLY A 13 -19.81 -0.43 4.58
N ILE A 14 -19.38 -1.31 3.67
CA ILE A 14 -19.56 -1.15 2.22
C ILE A 14 -21.07 -1.17 1.87
N ILE A 15 -21.79 -2.19 2.31
CA ILE A 15 -23.22 -2.35 2.00
C ILE A 15 -24.02 -1.21 2.63
N GLY A 16 -23.78 -0.92 3.91
CA GLY A 16 -24.45 0.16 4.63
C GLY A 16 -24.15 1.53 4.02
N GLY A 17 -22.89 1.78 3.64
CA GLY A 17 -22.47 3.00 2.95
C GLY A 17 -23.16 3.16 1.58
N ALA A 18 -23.26 2.08 0.81
CA ALA A 18 -23.98 2.10 -0.47
C ALA A 18 -25.47 2.45 -0.30
N ILE A 19 -26.14 1.81 0.66
CA ILE A 19 -27.56 2.10 0.99
C ILE A 19 -27.70 3.54 1.47
N ALA A 20 -26.86 3.98 2.41
CA ALA A 20 -26.93 5.36 2.92
C ALA A 20 -26.66 6.38 1.81
N GLY A 21 -25.71 6.13 0.92
CA GLY A 21 -25.41 7.00 -0.22
C GLY A 21 -26.57 7.11 -1.20
N THR A 22 -27.26 6.01 -1.51
CA THR A 22 -28.45 6.04 -2.38
C THR A 22 -29.63 6.79 -1.75
N LEU A 23 -29.79 6.69 -0.43
CA LEU A 23 -30.89 7.36 0.28
C LEU A 23 -30.63 8.86 0.49
N LEU A 24 -29.40 9.23 0.82
CA LEU A 24 -29.01 10.61 1.11
C LEU A 24 -28.69 11.42 -0.14
N GLY A 25 -28.30 10.74 -1.24
CA GLY A 25 -27.87 11.42 -2.47
C GLY A 25 -26.74 12.43 -2.20
N PRO A 26 -26.81 13.66 -2.76
CA PRO A 26 -25.78 14.68 -2.54
C PRO A 26 -25.57 15.09 -1.08
N HIS A 27 -26.55 14.88 -0.20
CA HIS A 27 -26.42 15.16 1.24
C HIS A 27 -25.46 14.21 1.97
N ALA A 28 -24.94 13.18 1.30
CA ALA A 28 -23.89 12.30 1.83
C ALA A 28 -22.49 12.94 1.81
N GLU A 29 -22.31 14.11 1.19
CA GLU A 29 -21.01 14.77 1.05
C GLU A 29 -20.27 14.98 2.40
N PRO A 30 -20.91 15.46 3.49
CA PRO A 30 -20.25 15.64 4.79
C PRO A 30 -19.73 14.33 5.40
N LEU A 31 -20.40 13.20 5.11
CA LEU A 31 -19.91 11.89 5.55
C LEU A 31 -18.54 11.56 4.94
N GLY A 32 -18.37 11.92 3.66
CA GLY A 32 -17.10 11.71 2.98
C GLY A 32 -15.93 12.49 3.61
N ASP A 33 -16.19 13.65 4.16
CA ASP A 33 -15.16 14.45 4.83
C ASP A 33 -14.68 13.75 6.11
N VAL A 34 -15.60 13.15 6.86
CA VAL A 34 -15.26 12.30 8.02
C VAL A 34 -14.40 11.11 7.58
N GLY A 35 -14.81 10.40 6.52
CA GLY A 35 -14.03 9.29 5.97
C GLY A 35 -12.63 9.72 5.52
N THR A 36 -12.52 10.88 4.88
CA THR A 36 -11.24 11.44 4.43
C THR A 36 -10.32 11.78 5.60
N LEU A 37 -10.85 12.28 6.73
CA LEU A 37 -10.07 12.53 7.95
C LEU A 37 -9.43 11.24 8.47
N PHE A 38 -10.16 10.12 8.50
CA PHE A 38 -9.60 8.82 8.90
C PHE A 38 -8.47 8.37 7.96
N ILE A 39 -8.67 8.52 6.64
CA ILE A 39 -7.63 8.19 5.65
C ILE A 39 -6.38 9.06 5.85
N ARG A 40 -6.54 10.36 6.13
CA ARG A 40 -5.42 11.27 6.44
C ARG A 40 -4.66 10.81 7.68
N PHE A 41 -5.38 10.38 8.72
CA PHE A 41 -4.75 9.85 9.93
C PHE A 41 -3.93 8.59 9.66
N LEU A 42 -4.48 7.63 8.89
CA LEU A 42 -3.76 6.42 8.50
C LEU A 42 -2.50 6.75 7.69
N LYS A 43 -2.60 7.69 6.75
CA LYS A 43 -1.45 8.16 5.97
C LYS A 43 -0.38 8.81 6.85
N ALA A 44 -0.78 9.60 7.84
CA ALA A 44 0.16 10.26 8.76
C ALA A 44 0.95 9.25 9.60
N LEU A 45 0.35 8.09 9.93
CA LEU A 45 1.02 7.02 10.68
C LEU A 45 1.86 6.11 9.78
N ALA A 46 1.50 5.99 8.50
CA ALA A 46 2.18 5.07 7.57
C ALA A 46 3.66 5.45 7.37
N THR A 47 3.96 6.73 7.24
CA THR A 47 5.31 7.22 6.98
C THR A 47 6.29 6.94 8.13
N PRO A 48 6.00 7.29 9.41
CA PRO A 48 6.86 6.92 10.53
C PRO A 48 6.90 5.40 10.75
N LEU A 49 5.81 4.67 10.48
CA LEU A 49 5.80 3.22 10.58
C LEU A 49 6.80 2.58 9.61
N LEU A 50 6.80 3.03 8.34
CA LEU A 50 7.75 2.58 7.33
C LEU A 50 9.19 2.90 7.75
N PHE A 51 9.44 4.12 8.22
CA PHE A 51 10.77 4.52 8.66
C PHE A 51 11.29 3.62 9.77
N PHE A 52 10.60 3.54 10.89
CA PHE A 52 11.04 2.74 12.04
C PHE A 52 11.09 1.23 11.71
N GLY A 53 10.15 0.72 10.91
CA GLY A 53 10.13 -0.68 10.51
C GLY A 53 11.33 -1.07 9.65
N ILE A 54 11.75 -0.21 8.72
CA ILE A 54 12.92 -0.46 7.88
C ILE A 54 14.19 -0.33 8.73
N VAL A 55 14.32 0.71 9.57
CA VAL A 55 15.48 0.87 10.46
C VAL A 55 15.61 -0.32 11.40
N ASP A 56 14.51 -0.77 12.00
CA ASP A 56 14.49 -1.94 12.90
C ASP A 56 14.96 -3.22 12.18
N THR A 57 14.48 -3.43 10.96
CA THR A 57 14.88 -4.56 10.12
C THR A 57 16.36 -4.52 9.82
N PHE A 58 16.93 -3.36 9.46
CA PHE A 58 18.35 -3.18 9.20
C PHE A 58 19.21 -3.40 10.45
N CYS A 59 18.72 -3.04 11.63
CA CYS A 59 19.42 -3.26 12.89
C CYS A 59 19.48 -4.74 13.28
N LYS A 60 18.46 -5.53 12.91
CA LYS A 60 18.30 -6.95 13.31
C LYS A 60 18.82 -7.93 12.28
N THR A 61 18.86 -7.56 11.00
CA THR A 61 19.14 -8.49 9.91
C THR A 61 20.56 -8.28 9.36
N ASP A 62 21.34 -9.35 9.33
CA ASP A 62 22.67 -9.36 8.71
C ASP A 62 22.57 -9.61 7.19
N LEU A 63 22.04 -8.61 6.47
CA LEU A 63 22.02 -8.65 5.01
C LEU A 63 23.42 -8.29 4.47
N SER A 64 23.98 -9.16 3.63
CA SER A 64 25.13 -8.80 2.83
C SER A 64 24.70 -7.91 1.66
N ALA A 65 25.59 -7.05 1.16
CA ALA A 65 25.32 -6.23 -0.01
C ALA A 65 24.93 -7.08 -1.24
N ARG A 66 25.48 -8.28 -1.35
CA ARG A 66 25.18 -9.25 -2.41
C ARG A 66 23.74 -9.76 -2.32
N ASP A 67 23.28 -10.08 -1.11
CA ASP A 67 21.91 -10.55 -0.88
C ASP A 67 20.91 -9.42 -1.14
N GLY A 68 21.22 -8.20 -0.71
CA GLY A 68 20.43 -7.01 -1.03
C GLY A 68 20.31 -6.77 -2.54
N ALA A 69 21.39 -6.83 -3.29
CA ALA A 69 21.39 -6.69 -4.74
C ALA A 69 20.57 -7.80 -5.42
N ARG A 70 20.69 -9.05 -4.94
CA ARG A 70 19.89 -10.18 -5.45
C ARG A 70 18.40 -9.99 -5.20
N LEU A 71 18.01 -9.59 -3.99
CA LEU A 71 16.62 -9.29 -3.65
C LEU A 71 16.07 -8.15 -4.50
N PHE A 72 16.85 -7.09 -4.69
CA PHE A 72 16.48 -5.97 -5.55
C PHE A 72 16.25 -6.44 -7.00
N GLY A 73 17.15 -7.24 -7.56
CA GLY A 73 17.00 -7.78 -8.92
C GLY A 73 15.74 -8.64 -9.07
N ILE A 74 15.47 -9.53 -8.10
CA ILE A 74 14.26 -10.37 -8.11
C ILE A 74 13.01 -9.50 -8.00
N SER A 75 13.00 -8.50 -7.12
CA SER A 75 11.86 -7.58 -6.95
C SER A 75 11.60 -6.75 -8.21
N THR A 76 12.65 -6.26 -8.86
CA THR A 76 12.55 -5.52 -10.13
C THR A 76 11.98 -6.39 -11.23
N LEU A 77 12.48 -7.63 -11.38
CA LEU A 77 11.94 -8.58 -12.35
C LEU A 77 10.46 -8.87 -12.09
N ASN A 78 10.09 -9.08 -10.82
CA ASN A 78 8.70 -9.30 -10.42
C ASN A 78 7.80 -8.11 -10.79
N ALA A 79 8.27 -6.88 -10.56
CA ALA A 79 7.54 -5.66 -10.93
C ALA A 79 7.37 -5.54 -12.46
N LEU A 80 8.41 -5.85 -13.24
CA LEU A 80 8.33 -5.83 -14.71
C LEU A 80 7.32 -6.86 -15.23
N VAL A 81 7.29 -8.06 -14.65
CA VAL A 81 6.30 -9.09 -15.01
C VAL A 81 4.89 -8.63 -14.64
N ALA A 82 4.68 -8.03 -13.47
CA ALA A 82 3.39 -7.47 -13.06
C ALA A 82 2.92 -6.38 -14.04
N LEU A 83 3.80 -5.48 -14.46
CA LEU A 83 3.50 -4.47 -15.48
C LEU A 83 3.14 -5.12 -16.83
N GLY A 84 3.85 -6.16 -17.24
CA GLY A 84 3.55 -6.92 -18.46
C GLY A 84 2.16 -7.58 -18.39
N ILE A 85 1.82 -8.21 -17.28
CA ILE A 85 0.49 -8.80 -17.04
C ILE A 85 -0.59 -7.72 -17.10
N SER A 86 -0.40 -6.59 -16.41
CA SER A 86 -1.34 -5.47 -16.42
C SER A 86 -1.56 -4.91 -17.82
N PHE A 87 -0.48 -4.71 -18.57
CA PHE A 87 -0.53 -4.24 -19.95
C PHE A 87 -1.29 -5.23 -20.86
N PHE A 88 -1.03 -6.52 -20.70
CA PHE A 88 -1.73 -7.56 -21.46
C PHE A 88 -3.22 -7.59 -21.10
N LEU A 89 -3.58 -7.54 -19.80
CA LEU A 89 -4.97 -7.52 -19.37
C LEU A 89 -5.73 -6.31 -19.93
N THR A 90 -5.14 -5.14 -19.85
CA THR A 90 -5.77 -3.90 -20.35
C THR A 90 -5.97 -3.90 -21.86
N ARG A 91 -5.13 -4.63 -22.61
CA ARG A 91 -5.29 -4.79 -24.07
C ARG A 91 -6.26 -5.91 -24.45
N ALA A 92 -6.32 -6.98 -23.64
CA ALA A 92 -7.16 -8.15 -23.92
C ALA A 92 -8.63 -7.95 -23.52
N LEU A 93 -8.91 -7.06 -22.57
CA LEU A 93 -10.25 -6.81 -22.07
C LEU A 93 -10.85 -5.54 -22.72
N PRO A 94 -12.13 -5.56 -23.10
CA PRO A 94 -12.82 -4.39 -23.67
C PRO A 94 -13.20 -3.41 -22.56
N LEU A 95 -12.18 -2.78 -21.93
CA LEU A 95 -12.38 -1.91 -20.77
C LEU A 95 -13.24 -0.69 -21.08
N ASP A 96 -13.15 -0.15 -22.31
CA ASP A 96 -13.91 1.00 -22.75
C ASP A 96 -15.43 0.77 -22.69
N SER A 97 -15.87 -0.49 -22.85
CA SER A 97 -17.28 -0.85 -22.74
C SER A 97 -17.75 -1.12 -21.30
N TRP A 98 -16.82 -1.49 -20.41
CA TRP A 98 -17.14 -1.82 -19.02
C TRP A 98 -16.96 -0.64 -18.07
N ILE A 99 -16.10 0.29 -18.43
CA ILE A 99 -15.76 1.46 -17.64
C ILE A 99 -16.20 2.71 -18.40
N HIS A 100 -17.18 3.43 -17.86
CA HIS A 100 -17.68 4.68 -18.44
C HIS A 100 -16.73 5.82 -18.04
N PHE A 101 -15.63 5.97 -18.78
CA PHE A 101 -14.60 6.99 -18.51
C PHE A 101 -15.17 8.42 -18.53
N ASP A 102 -16.18 8.69 -19.36
CA ASP A 102 -16.81 10.01 -19.44
C ASP A 102 -17.50 10.41 -18.12
N GLN A 103 -18.11 9.43 -17.43
CA GLN A 103 -18.74 9.68 -16.12
C GLN A 103 -17.68 9.90 -15.03
N ILE A 104 -16.53 9.24 -15.13
CA ILE A 104 -15.40 9.45 -14.20
C ILE A 104 -14.82 10.84 -14.42
N ARG A 105 -14.67 11.24 -15.68
CA ARG A 105 -14.09 12.54 -16.05
C ARG A 105 -14.91 13.72 -15.56
N SER A 106 -16.23 13.62 -15.60
CA SER A 106 -17.14 14.67 -15.10
C SER A 106 -17.07 14.89 -13.58
N LEU A 107 -16.48 13.94 -12.83
CA LEU A 107 -16.37 13.96 -11.38
C LEU A 107 -14.95 14.28 -10.90
N VAL A 108 -13.99 14.34 -11.82
CA VAL A 108 -12.65 14.85 -11.53
C VAL A 108 -12.74 16.36 -11.40
N PRO A 109 -12.37 16.94 -10.24
CA PRO A 109 -12.37 18.38 -10.09
C PRO A 109 -11.54 19.05 -11.20
N GLU A 110 -12.05 20.14 -11.76
CA GLU A 110 -11.45 20.87 -12.90
C GLU A 110 -9.99 21.27 -12.68
N HIS A 111 -9.58 21.47 -11.41
CA HIS A 111 -8.18 21.74 -11.05
C HIS A 111 -7.25 20.52 -11.21
N LEU A 112 -7.79 19.29 -11.28
CA LEU A 112 -7.03 18.08 -11.56
C LEU A 112 -6.95 17.75 -13.06
N GLU A 113 -7.83 18.32 -13.91
CA GLU A 113 -7.71 18.22 -15.37
C GLU A 113 -6.46 18.92 -15.92
N LYS A 114 -5.95 19.93 -15.19
CA LYS A 114 -4.71 20.65 -15.50
C LYS A 114 -3.45 19.93 -15.04
N ILE A 115 -3.54 18.70 -14.53
CA ILE A 115 -2.37 17.87 -14.39
C ILE A 115 -1.92 17.51 -15.82
N THR A 116 -1.21 18.45 -16.42
CA THR A 116 -0.38 18.23 -17.60
C THR A 116 0.34 16.93 -17.39
N ARG A 117 0.28 16.02 -18.36
CA ARG A 117 1.02 14.75 -18.30
C ARG A 117 2.41 15.12 -17.83
N PRO A 118 2.85 14.72 -16.63
CA PRO A 118 4.18 15.09 -16.19
C PRO A 118 5.11 14.51 -17.23
N GLU A 119 5.81 15.38 -17.97
CA GLU A 119 6.91 14.91 -18.81
C GLU A 119 7.85 14.19 -17.87
N PHE A 120 8.06 12.91 -18.10
CA PHE A 120 8.95 12.12 -17.28
C PHE A 120 10.35 12.71 -17.42
N SER A 121 10.70 13.58 -16.48
CA SER A 121 12.04 14.10 -16.35
C SER A 121 12.81 13.19 -15.40
N PHE A 122 13.83 12.53 -15.90
CA PHE A 122 14.73 11.71 -15.10
C PHE A 122 15.35 12.54 -13.95
N HIS A 123 15.60 13.82 -14.20
CA HIS A 123 16.11 14.76 -13.20
C HIS A 123 15.09 14.96 -12.05
N GLN A 124 13.83 15.23 -12.36
CA GLN A 124 12.76 15.33 -11.33
C GLN A 124 12.55 14.03 -10.57
N ALA A 125 12.67 12.89 -11.24
CA ALA A 125 12.63 11.60 -10.57
C ALA A 125 13.79 11.45 -9.58
N LEU A 126 15.02 11.81 -9.96
CA LEU A 126 16.19 11.78 -9.08
C LEU A 126 16.07 12.79 -7.91
N GLU A 127 15.57 13.99 -8.16
CA GLU A 127 15.29 14.97 -7.10
C GLU A 127 14.30 14.44 -6.08
N GLY A 128 13.28 13.68 -6.51
CA GLY A 128 12.32 13.02 -5.61
C GLY A 128 12.94 11.92 -4.72
N PHE A 129 14.13 11.41 -5.07
CA PHE A 129 14.86 10.44 -4.23
C PHE A 129 15.69 11.12 -3.13
N VAL A 130 16.21 12.32 -3.39
CA VAL A 130 17.08 13.03 -2.45
C VAL A 130 16.28 14.13 -1.77
N PRO A 131 15.94 13.97 -0.49
CA PRO A 131 15.16 15.00 0.21
C PRO A 131 16.00 16.27 0.44
N GLY A 132 15.38 17.43 0.31
CA GLY A 132 16.01 18.73 0.58
C GLY A 132 16.39 18.90 2.06
N ASN A 133 15.67 18.24 2.96
CA ASN A 133 15.99 18.13 4.39
C ASN A 133 15.42 16.80 4.96
N LEU A 134 15.75 16.50 6.22
CA LEU A 134 15.34 15.24 6.87
C LEU A 134 13.83 15.18 7.21
N ILE A 135 13.14 16.29 7.21
CA ILE A 135 11.74 16.40 7.66
C ILE A 135 10.76 16.38 6.49
N ASP A 136 11.14 16.97 5.34
CA ASP A 136 10.29 17.05 4.14
C ASP A 136 9.67 15.71 3.71
N PRO A 137 10.41 14.59 3.69
CA PRO A 137 9.84 13.31 3.31
C PRO A 137 8.67 12.87 4.20
N PHE A 138 8.71 13.23 5.48
CA PHE A 138 7.64 12.93 6.42
C PHE A 138 6.45 13.87 6.24
N GLN A 139 6.67 15.14 5.95
CA GLN A 139 5.59 16.12 5.71
C GLN A 139 4.86 15.85 4.38
N GLN A 140 5.61 15.55 3.34
CA GLN A 140 5.07 15.33 1.99
C GLN A 140 4.63 13.88 1.76
N ASN A 141 4.79 12.99 2.75
CA ASN A 141 4.59 11.54 2.60
C ASN A 141 5.39 10.97 1.42
N GLY A 142 6.61 11.46 1.22
CA GLY A 142 7.54 11.03 0.17
C GLY A 142 8.12 9.65 0.47
N ILE A 143 7.35 8.58 0.21
CA ILE A 143 7.67 7.20 0.60
C ILE A 143 9.09 6.81 0.19
N ILE A 144 9.50 7.12 -1.04
CA ILE A 144 10.82 6.74 -1.58
C ILE A 144 11.94 7.41 -0.78
N ALA A 145 11.82 8.71 -0.52
CA ALA A 145 12.82 9.45 0.25
C ALA A 145 12.86 8.97 1.72
N VAL A 146 11.70 8.62 2.31
CA VAL A 146 11.64 8.03 3.67
C VAL A 146 12.33 6.68 3.72
N VAL A 147 12.12 5.82 2.72
CA VAL A 147 12.80 4.51 2.61
C VAL A 147 14.31 4.70 2.49
N LEU A 148 14.77 5.63 1.65
CA LEU A 148 16.18 5.93 1.50
C LEU A 148 16.80 6.40 2.84
N LEU A 149 16.15 7.34 3.52
CA LEU A 149 16.59 7.79 4.85
C LEU A 149 16.63 6.64 5.85
N ALA A 150 15.59 5.79 5.88
CA ALA A 150 15.54 4.65 6.80
C ALA A 150 16.68 3.65 6.55
N ILE A 151 17.03 3.39 5.29
CA ILE A 151 18.18 2.56 4.92
C ILE A 151 19.49 3.20 5.41
N LEU A 152 19.67 4.50 5.17
CA LEU A 152 20.87 5.23 5.61
C LEU A 152 21.01 5.21 7.15
N PHE A 153 19.94 5.50 7.88
CA PHE A 153 19.94 5.47 9.34
C PHE A 153 20.20 4.06 9.87
N GLY A 154 19.52 3.05 9.32
CA GLY A 154 19.73 1.65 9.71
C GLY A 154 21.16 1.17 9.45
N ALA A 155 21.73 1.51 8.29
CA ALA A 155 23.11 1.20 7.94
C ALA A 155 24.12 1.92 8.86
N ALA A 156 23.87 3.19 9.18
CA ALA A 156 24.72 3.97 10.10
C ALA A 156 24.69 3.42 11.53
N ILE A 157 23.50 3.08 12.06
CA ILE A 157 23.37 2.45 13.39
C ILE A 157 24.13 1.13 13.43
N ARG A 158 23.94 0.30 12.40
CA ARG A 158 24.64 -0.98 12.29
C ARG A 158 26.17 -0.83 12.23
N SER A 159 26.64 0.13 11.44
CA SER A 159 28.08 0.44 11.34
C SER A 159 28.66 0.86 12.69
N ARG A 160 27.95 1.72 13.43
CA ARG A 160 28.37 2.14 14.75
C ARG A 160 28.38 1.01 15.79
N LYS A 161 27.41 0.11 15.74
CA LYS A 161 27.38 -1.07 16.65
C LYS A 161 28.60 -1.98 16.48
N LYS A 162 29.19 -2.04 15.29
CA LYS A 162 30.42 -2.80 15.03
C LYS A 162 31.67 -2.10 15.52
N SER A 163 31.58 -0.81 15.86
CA SER A 163 32.72 -0.02 16.37
C SER A 163 32.84 -0.18 17.89
N ALA A 164 34.06 -0.41 18.39
CA ALA A 164 34.36 -0.54 19.82
C ALA A 164 34.02 0.72 20.65
N SER A 165 33.77 1.86 20.01
CA SER A 165 33.45 3.15 20.64
C SER A 165 31.96 3.34 20.95
N PHE A 166 31.11 2.34 20.71
CA PHE A 166 29.67 2.48 21.00
C PHE A 166 29.42 2.23 22.49
N PRO A 167 28.87 3.20 23.25
CA PRO A 167 28.61 2.99 24.66
C PRO A 167 27.54 1.89 24.82
N PRO A 168 27.82 0.81 25.59
CA PRO A 168 26.90 -0.32 25.76
C PRO A 168 25.61 0.08 26.51
N GLN A 169 25.54 1.28 27.05
CA GLN A 169 24.46 1.79 27.90
C GLN A 169 23.27 2.39 27.11
N PHE A 170 23.40 2.60 25.81
CA PHE A 170 22.32 3.16 24.97
C PHE A 170 21.88 2.18 23.87
N PRO A 171 20.88 1.32 24.12
CA PRO A 171 20.40 0.32 23.16
C PRO A 171 19.53 0.97 22.10
N ILE A 172 20.15 1.68 21.14
CA ILE A 172 19.45 2.42 20.08
C ILE A 172 18.53 1.52 19.22
N ASP A 173 18.90 0.26 19.06
CA ASP A 173 18.09 -0.75 18.36
C ASP A 173 16.82 -1.11 19.13
N GLN A 174 16.90 -1.23 20.45
CA GLN A 174 15.72 -1.44 21.29
C GLN A 174 14.79 -0.22 21.24
N TRP A 175 15.36 0.98 21.29
CA TRP A 175 14.58 2.20 21.16
C TRP A 175 13.85 2.28 19.82
N VAL A 176 14.51 1.95 18.71
CA VAL A 176 13.88 1.90 17.37
C VAL A 176 12.76 0.86 17.34
N SER A 177 12.99 -0.34 17.91
CA SER A 177 11.98 -1.39 17.98
C SER A 177 10.76 -0.96 18.80
N GLU A 178 10.97 -0.26 19.92
CA GLU A 178 9.87 0.26 20.74
C GLU A 178 9.09 1.36 20.01
N MET A 179 9.77 2.27 19.28
CA MET A 179 9.11 3.27 18.46
C MET A 179 8.25 2.62 17.36
N PHE A 180 8.78 1.60 16.69
CA PHE A 180 8.00 0.83 15.71
C PHE A 180 6.79 0.16 16.36
N ALA A 181 6.94 -0.46 17.53
CA ALA A 181 5.86 -1.09 18.27
C ALA A 181 4.79 -0.08 18.69
N ILE A 182 5.18 1.10 19.17
CA ILE A 182 4.26 2.17 19.57
C ILE A 182 3.44 2.65 18.37
N VAL A 183 4.11 2.98 17.25
CA VAL A 183 3.41 3.45 16.04
C VAL A 183 2.49 2.37 15.49
N SER A 184 2.93 1.10 15.47
CA SER A 184 2.11 -0.05 15.06
C SER A 184 0.88 -0.21 15.96
N LYS A 185 1.02 -0.01 17.27
CA LYS A 185 -0.10 -0.09 18.22
C LYS A 185 -1.10 1.04 18.00
N ILE A 186 -0.62 2.27 17.78
CA ILE A 186 -1.48 3.41 17.44
C ILE A 186 -2.24 3.12 16.14
N LEU A 187 -1.54 2.65 15.10
CA LEU A 187 -2.17 2.25 13.83
C LEU A 187 -3.25 1.18 14.07
N GLY A 188 -2.96 0.17 14.92
CA GLY A 188 -3.92 -0.86 15.30
C GLY A 188 -5.20 -0.31 15.91
N TRP A 189 -5.13 0.76 16.71
CA TRP A 189 -6.33 1.43 17.22
C TRP A 189 -7.18 2.04 16.11
N PHE A 190 -6.54 2.73 15.15
CA PHE A 190 -7.23 3.35 14.03
C PHE A 190 -7.80 2.33 13.04
N VAL A 191 -7.18 1.16 12.87
CA VAL A 191 -7.70 0.08 12.01
C VAL A 191 -9.10 -0.37 12.44
N HIS A 192 -9.44 -0.30 13.71
CA HIS A 192 -10.79 -0.63 14.19
C HIS A 192 -11.86 0.34 13.66
N PHE A 193 -11.49 1.56 13.31
CA PHE A 193 -12.40 2.56 12.74
C PHE A 193 -12.45 2.52 11.20
N VAL A 194 -11.62 1.69 10.55
CA VAL A 194 -11.61 1.58 9.09
C VAL A 194 -12.99 1.20 8.52
N PRO A 195 -13.78 0.29 9.12
CA PRO A 195 -15.13 0.02 8.61
C PRO A 195 -16.04 1.25 8.58
N LEU A 196 -15.93 2.13 9.59
CA LEU A 196 -16.68 3.39 9.63
C LEU A 196 -16.17 4.37 8.53
N ALA A 197 -14.85 4.47 8.36
CA ALA A 197 -14.29 5.29 7.31
C ALA A 197 -14.74 4.82 5.92
N VAL A 198 -14.73 3.51 5.69
CA VAL A 198 -15.22 2.89 4.45
C VAL A 198 -16.70 3.18 4.22
N PHE A 199 -17.53 3.02 5.26
CA PHE A 199 -18.95 3.39 5.20
C PHE A 199 -19.12 4.86 4.72
N CYS A 200 -18.41 5.78 5.35
CA CYS A 200 -18.50 7.22 5.04
C CYS A 200 -18.04 7.53 3.61
N VAL A 201 -16.93 6.96 3.16
CA VAL A 201 -16.38 7.18 1.81
C VAL A 201 -17.29 6.59 0.75
N ILE A 202 -17.82 5.38 0.97
CA ILE A 202 -18.75 4.73 0.03
C ILE A 202 -20.08 5.51 -0.03
N ALA A 203 -20.59 5.97 1.12
CA ALA A 203 -21.81 6.78 1.14
C ALA A 203 -21.66 8.07 0.31
N LYS A 204 -20.54 8.79 0.44
CA LYS A 204 -20.22 9.95 -0.40
C LYS A 204 -20.12 9.57 -1.87
N ALA A 205 -19.34 8.53 -2.20
CA ALA A 205 -19.11 8.10 -3.58
C ALA A 205 -20.42 7.73 -4.30
N VAL A 206 -21.32 7.01 -3.63
CA VAL A 206 -22.62 6.63 -4.19
C VAL A 206 -23.57 7.81 -4.22
N GLY A 207 -23.56 8.64 -3.18
CA GLY A 207 -24.43 9.81 -3.09
C GLY A 207 -24.15 10.86 -4.15
N SER A 208 -22.88 11.09 -4.50
CA SER A 208 -22.49 12.07 -5.53
C SER A 208 -22.44 11.48 -6.94
N GLY A 209 -22.01 10.23 -7.10
CA GLY A 209 -21.78 9.61 -8.41
C GLY A 209 -22.80 8.54 -8.83
N GLY A 210 -23.75 8.22 -7.94
CA GLY A 210 -24.75 7.18 -8.18
C GLY A 210 -24.15 5.75 -8.17
N PHE A 211 -25.02 4.78 -8.49
CA PHE A 211 -24.65 3.35 -8.47
C PHE A 211 -23.63 2.97 -9.56
N ALA A 212 -23.59 3.74 -10.66
CA ALA A 212 -22.63 3.52 -11.75
C ALA A 212 -21.16 3.60 -11.30
N TRP A 213 -20.88 4.42 -10.29
CA TRP A 213 -19.55 4.49 -9.65
C TRP A 213 -19.14 3.18 -9.00
N LEU A 214 -20.03 2.56 -8.23
CA LEU A 214 -19.77 1.26 -7.62
C LEU A 214 -19.51 0.18 -8.67
N GLN A 215 -20.27 0.20 -9.76
CA GLN A 215 -20.08 -0.75 -10.86
C GLN A 215 -18.69 -0.59 -11.47
N THR A 216 -18.27 0.64 -11.78
CA THR A 216 -16.93 0.93 -12.32
C THR A 216 -15.82 0.49 -11.35
N LEU A 217 -15.97 0.81 -10.07
CA LEU A 217 -15.02 0.43 -9.04
C LEU A 217 -14.93 -1.10 -8.90
N PHE A 218 -16.08 -1.78 -8.95
CA PHE A 218 -16.14 -3.23 -8.86
C PHE A 218 -15.43 -3.92 -10.03
N VAL A 219 -15.66 -3.43 -11.27
CA VAL A 219 -14.97 -3.92 -12.46
C VAL A 219 -13.46 -3.70 -12.34
N PHE A 220 -13.03 -2.51 -11.90
CA PHE A 220 -11.61 -2.23 -11.65
C PHE A 220 -10.99 -3.21 -10.65
N VAL A 221 -11.67 -3.42 -9.52
CA VAL A 221 -11.22 -4.36 -8.48
C VAL A 221 -11.11 -5.77 -9.03
N LEU A 222 -12.09 -6.24 -9.81
CA LEU A 222 -12.03 -7.57 -10.43
C LEU A 222 -10.84 -7.72 -11.38
N ILE A 223 -10.52 -6.69 -12.17
CA ILE A 223 -9.36 -6.71 -13.07
C ILE A 223 -8.05 -6.79 -12.29
N VAL A 224 -7.93 -6.00 -11.20
CA VAL A 224 -6.77 -6.06 -10.31
C VAL A 224 -6.63 -7.46 -9.70
N PHE A 225 -7.72 -8.05 -9.18
CA PHE A 225 -7.70 -9.41 -8.66
C PHE A 225 -7.32 -10.45 -9.72
N ALA A 226 -7.82 -10.32 -10.94
CA ALA A 226 -7.45 -11.19 -12.04
C ALA A 226 -5.94 -11.08 -12.34
N GLY A 227 -5.39 -9.87 -12.39
CA GLY A 227 -3.95 -9.64 -12.53
C GLY A 227 -3.13 -10.27 -11.42
N MET A 228 -3.53 -10.07 -10.17
CA MET A 228 -2.88 -10.68 -9.01
C MET A 228 -2.97 -12.22 -9.06
N PHE A 229 -4.11 -12.77 -9.46
CA PHE A 229 -4.27 -14.20 -9.59
C PHE A 229 -3.35 -14.78 -10.67
N ILE A 230 -3.25 -14.13 -11.83
CA ILE A 230 -2.31 -14.53 -12.90
C ILE A 230 -0.87 -14.44 -12.41
N GLN A 231 -0.51 -13.38 -11.67
CA GLN A 231 0.82 -13.21 -11.08
C GLN A 231 1.14 -14.35 -10.11
N VAL A 232 0.26 -14.65 -9.18
CA VAL A 232 0.50 -15.65 -8.12
C VAL A 232 0.38 -17.08 -8.67
N ALA A 233 -0.73 -17.40 -9.33
CA ALA A 233 -0.98 -18.74 -9.82
C ALA A 233 -0.17 -19.08 -11.08
N GLY A 234 0.09 -18.10 -11.95
CA GLY A 234 0.88 -18.29 -13.17
C GLY A 234 2.38 -18.11 -12.90
N TYR A 235 2.80 -16.87 -12.73
CA TYR A 235 4.23 -16.51 -12.66
C TYR A 235 4.97 -17.15 -11.48
N TYR A 236 4.44 -17.06 -10.26
CA TYR A 236 5.12 -17.67 -9.11
C TYR A 236 5.12 -19.20 -9.18
N SER A 237 4.06 -19.82 -9.71
CA SER A 237 4.05 -21.25 -9.93
C SER A 237 5.09 -21.70 -10.96
N LEU A 238 5.31 -20.89 -11.99
CA LEU A 238 6.36 -21.13 -13.00
C LEU A 238 7.76 -21.02 -12.36
N LEU A 239 8.01 -19.97 -11.59
CA LEU A 239 9.29 -19.79 -10.88
C LEU A 239 9.58 -20.94 -9.92
N LEU A 240 8.58 -21.38 -9.15
CA LEU A 240 8.72 -22.52 -8.23
C LEU A 240 9.07 -23.81 -8.97
N LYS A 241 8.44 -24.06 -10.11
CA LYS A 241 8.77 -25.23 -10.94
C LYS A 241 10.19 -25.17 -11.48
N ILE A 242 10.63 -24.00 -11.98
CA ILE A 242 12.02 -23.80 -12.46
C ILE A 242 13.02 -23.99 -11.31
N ALA A 243 12.67 -23.59 -10.09
CA ALA A 243 13.49 -23.77 -8.90
C ALA A 243 13.42 -25.20 -8.32
N GLY A 244 12.68 -26.13 -8.96
CA GLY A 244 12.56 -27.54 -8.52
C GLY A 244 11.55 -27.77 -7.39
N PHE A 245 10.75 -26.77 -7.02
CA PHE A 245 9.72 -26.91 -5.99
C PHE A 245 8.35 -27.22 -6.59
N LYS A 246 7.54 -28.00 -5.86
CA LYS A 246 6.14 -28.27 -6.23
C LYS A 246 5.25 -27.09 -5.78
N PRO A 247 4.63 -26.32 -6.69
CA PRO A 247 3.82 -25.15 -6.33
C PRO A 247 2.70 -25.47 -5.34
N THR A 248 2.02 -26.61 -5.51
CA THR A 248 0.93 -27.04 -4.64
C THR A 248 1.36 -27.25 -3.18
N VAL A 249 2.57 -27.80 -2.97
CA VAL A 249 3.12 -27.99 -1.63
C VAL A 249 3.50 -26.65 -1.02
N PHE A 250 4.13 -25.79 -1.81
CA PHE A 250 4.52 -24.44 -1.36
C PHE A 250 3.29 -23.61 -0.93
N PHE A 251 2.26 -23.52 -1.79
CA PHE A 251 1.07 -22.72 -1.46
C PHE A 251 0.28 -23.32 -0.29
N ARG A 252 0.29 -24.62 -0.10
CA ARG A 252 -0.32 -25.24 1.08
C ARG A 252 0.42 -24.89 2.37
N GLN A 253 1.75 -24.87 2.34
CA GLN A 253 2.55 -24.48 3.50
C GLN A 253 2.52 -22.97 3.75
N ALA A 254 2.46 -22.17 2.70
CA ALA A 254 2.36 -20.72 2.78
C ALA A 254 0.93 -20.21 3.08
N SER A 255 -0.08 -21.09 3.10
CA SER A 255 -1.49 -20.69 3.26
C SER A 255 -1.76 -19.91 4.56
N GLU A 256 -1.13 -20.29 5.66
CA GLU A 256 -1.28 -19.56 6.94
C GLU A 256 -0.70 -18.13 6.84
N ALA A 257 0.48 -17.98 6.22
CA ALA A 257 1.09 -16.67 6.01
C ALA A 257 0.27 -15.83 5.02
N LEU A 258 -0.25 -16.45 3.95
CA LEU A 258 -1.13 -15.77 2.99
C LEU A 258 -2.45 -15.33 3.64
N LEU A 259 -3.09 -16.20 4.43
CA LEU A 259 -4.31 -15.85 5.17
C LEU A 259 -4.05 -14.73 6.18
N THR A 260 -2.92 -14.76 6.87
CA THR A 260 -2.52 -13.68 7.78
C THR A 260 -2.32 -12.37 7.04
N ALA A 261 -1.60 -12.38 5.90
CA ALA A 261 -1.37 -11.20 5.07
C ALA A 261 -2.67 -10.64 4.45
N MET A 262 -3.63 -11.50 4.08
CA MET A 262 -4.94 -11.06 3.58
C MET A 262 -5.85 -10.50 4.69
N SER A 263 -5.53 -10.78 5.94
CA SER A 263 -6.36 -10.43 7.09
C SER A 263 -5.83 -9.22 7.88
N THR A 264 -4.64 -8.75 7.56
CA THR A 264 -4.00 -7.53 8.07
C THR A 264 -4.02 -6.43 7.03
#